data_9a4be272764baaf8105b726548c8e3ea
#
_entry.id   9a4be272764baaf8105b726548c8e3ea
#
_cell.length_a   1.000
_cell.length_b   1.000
_cell.length_c   1.000
_cell.angle_alpha   90.00
_cell.angle_beta   90.00
_cell.angle_gamma   90.00
#
_symmetry.space_group_name_H-M   'P 1'
#
loop_
_entity.id
_entity.type
_entity.pdbx_description
1 polymer ?
#
loop_
_entity_poly.entity_id
_entity_poly.type
_entity_poly.pdbx_seq_one_letter_code
_entity_poly.pdbx_strand_id
1 'polypeptide(L)'
;MTSRYLAELFRDKEKRMFDRVTHTLEKEFFEYLLNLEVKKAGRYLYFFSLMVLQGDKIHADLGEGEENMLLKKLASLVREEVRGTDTIGRIDNNKFFIILDQADFHASYKVGERINERIKHYAFRVDGHEVMLRGSIGVACFPTHASDLETLIQKAESALRMAKEGGGGRVHLPE
;
A
#
# COMPACT_ATOMS: atom_id res chain seq x y z
N MET A 1 -27.19 -5.07 2.70
CA MET A 1 -26.29 -4.45 3.69
C MET A 1 -25.27 -3.51 3.05
N THR A 2 -24.71 -3.81 1.89
CA THR A 2 -23.63 -3.02 1.24
C THR A 2 -24.04 -1.61 0.86
N SER A 3 -25.27 -1.41 0.36
CA SER A 3 -25.76 -0.10 -0.11
C SER A 3 -25.97 0.91 1.03
N ARG A 4 -26.36 0.47 2.23
CA ARG A 4 -26.61 1.35 3.36
C ARG A 4 -25.31 1.88 3.97
N TYR A 5 -24.29 1.03 4.08
CA TYR A 5 -22.98 1.43 4.58
C TYR A 5 -22.26 2.41 3.63
N LEU A 6 -22.35 2.17 2.31
CA LEU A 6 -21.83 3.12 1.33
C LEU A 6 -22.59 4.46 1.40
N ALA A 7 -23.92 4.43 1.56
CA ALA A 7 -24.71 5.64 1.71
C ALA A 7 -24.35 6.43 3.00
N GLU A 8 -23.98 5.74 4.07
CA GLU A 8 -23.51 6.37 5.31
C GLU A 8 -22.10 6.94 5.16
N LEU A 9 -21.17 6.21 4.51
CA LEU A 9 -19.82 6.68 4.19
C LEU A 9 -19.81 7.95 3.32
N PHE A 10 -20.77 8.06 2.40
CA PHE A 10 -20.86 9.19 1.47
C PHE A 10 -21.90 10.24 1.88
N ARG A 11 -22.57 10.07 3.02
CA ARG A 11 -23.51 11.07 3.55
C ARG A 11 -22.81 12.35 4.02
N ASP A 12 -21.56 12.21 4.45
CA ASP A 12 -20.72 13.33 4.86
C ASP A 12 -20.03 13.91 3.63
N LYS A 13 -20.40 15.10 3.19
CA LYS A 13 -19.83 15.79 2.01
C LYS A 13 -18.33 16.08 2.16
N GLU A 14 -17.75 15.86 3.37
CA GLU A 14 -16.33 16.00 3.65
C GLU A 14 -15.54 14.71 3.43
N LYS A 15 -16.20 13.54 3.41
CA LYS A 15 -15.53 12.25 3.17
C LYS A 15 -15.24 12.07 1.69
N ARG A 16 -13.96 11.91 1.37
CA ARG A 16 -13.47 11.75 0.00
C ARG A 16 -13.10 10.31 -0.25
N MET A 17 -13.29 9.87 -1.50
CA MET A 17 -12.83 8.55 -1.94
C MET A 17 -11.33 8.53 -2.19
N PHE A 18 -10.75 9.67 -2.59
CA PHE A 18 -9.36 9.75 -3.03
C PHE A 18 -8.57 10.77 -2.22
N ASP A 19 -7.36 10.38 -1.84
CA ASP A 19 -6.36 11.28 -1.27
C ASP A 19 -5.99 12.40 -2.24
N ARG A 20 -5.97 13.64 -1.76
CA ARG A 20 -5.77 14.82 -2.61
C ARG A 20 -4.37 14.90 -3.20
N VAL A 21 -3.39 14.34 -2.52
CA VAL A 21 -1.98 14.43 -2.89
C VAL A 21 -1.61 13.33 -3.87
N THR A 22 -1.94 12.10 -3.52
CA THR A 22 -1.48 10.91 -4.24
C THR A 22 -2.49 10.39 -5.26
N HIS A 23 -3.77 10.82 -5.17
CA HIS A 23 -4.89 10.29 -5.94
C HIS A 23 -5.07 8.77 -5.82
N THR A 24 -4.58 8.19 -4.73
CA THR A 24 -4.92 6.85 -4.28
C THR A 24 -6.16 6.89 -3.39
N LEU A 25 -6.72 5.75 -3.02
CA LEU A 25 -7.88 5.74 -2.14
C LEU A 25 -7.53 6.31 -0.76
N GLU A 26 -8.49 7.01 -0.16
CA GLU A 26 -8.45 7.39 1.24
C GLU A 26 -8.56 6.14 2.13
N LYS A 27 -7.98 6.22 3.32
CA LYS A 27 -7.90 5.12 4.29
C LYS A 27 -9.24 4.42 4.52
N GLU A 28 -10.28 5.16 4.88
CA GLU A 28 -11.59 4.57 5.23
C GLU A 28 -12.21 3.81 4.05
N PHE A 29 -12.08 4.34 2.86
CA PHE A 29 -12.62 3.69 1.68
C PHE A 29 -11.80 2.46 1.27
N PHE A 30 -10.48 2.54 1.37
CA PHE A 30 -9.62 1.38 1.17
C PHE A 30 -9.91 0.25 2.16
N GLU A 31 -10.02 0.56 3.45
CA GLU A 31 -10.34 -0.43 4.50
C GLU A 31 -11.70 -1.09 4.27
N TYR A 32 -12.68 -0.34 3.79
CA TYR A 32 -13.96 -0.92 3.38
C TYR A 32 -13.80 -1.93 2.23
N LEU A 33 -13.05 -1.58 1.18
CA LEU A 33 -12.80 -2.49 0.05
C LEU A 33 -12.01 -3.72 0.48
N LEU A 34 -11.01 -3.56 1.34
CA LEU A 34 -10.22 -4.67 1.87
C LEU A 34 -11.09 -5.65 2.67
N ASN A 35 -11.98 -5.13 3.53
CA ASN A 35 -12.93 -5.96 4.26
C ASN A 35 -13.89 -6.72 3.32
N LEU A 36 -14.34 -6.05 2.27
CA LEU A 36 -15.17 -6.68 1.24
C LEU A 36 -14.40 -7.79 0.51
N GLU A 37 -13.13 -7.56 0.20
CA GLU A 37 -12.26 -8.50 -0.48
C GLU A 37 -12.01 -9.77 0.35
N VAL A 38 -11.73 -9.62 1.65
CA VAL A 38 -11.61 -10.77 2.59
C VAL A 38 -12.88 -11.61 2.59
N LYS A 39 -14.05 -10.96 2.67
CA LYS A 39 -15.35 -11.68 2.67
C LYS A 39 -15.60 -12.41 1.36
N LYS A 40 -15.29 -11.78 0.23
CA LYS A 40 -15.43 -12.39 -1.10
C LYS A 40 -14.47 -13.57 -1.27
N ALA A 41 -13.20 -13.37 -0.92
CA ALA A 41 -12.18 -14.42 -1.02
C ALA A 41 -12.52 -15.64 -0.16
N GLY A 42 -13.02 -15.44 1.06
CA GLY A 42 -13.50 -16.53 1.92
C GLY A 42 -14.73 -17.26 1.36
N ARG A 43 -15.64 -16.53 0.72
CA ARG A 43 -16.87 -17.11 0.14
C ARG A 43 -16.61 -17.86 -1.17
N TYR A 44 -15.78 -17.28 -2.04
CA TYR A 44 -15.58 -17.82 -3.40
C TYR A 44 -14.27 -18.59 -3.55
N LEU A 45 -13.55 -18.79 -2.45
CA LEU A 45 -12.35 -19.63 -2.35
C LEU A 45 -11.25 -19.22 -3.33
N TYR A 46 -10.95 -17.94 -3.38
CA TYR A 46 -9.79 -17.40 -4.10
C TYR A 46 -8.79 -16.74 -3.14
N PHE A 47 -7.62 -16.46 -3.65
CA PHE A 47 -6.55 -15.81 -2.90
C PHE A 47 -6.28 -14.39 -3.41
N PHE A 48 -5.78 -13.56 -2.53
CA PHE A 48 -5.24 -12.24 -2.83
C PHE A 48 -4.15 -11.90 -1.82
N SER A 49 -3.38 -10.87 -2.08
CA SER A 49 -2.37 -10.39 -1.13
C SER A 49 -2.61 -8.95 -0.72
N LEU A 50 -2.34 -8.66 0.54
CA LEU A 50 -2.19 -7.31 1.06
C LEU A 50 -0.70 -6.98 1.13
N MET A 51 -0.30 -5.94 0.41
CA MET A 51 1.03 -5.36 0.48
C MET A 51 0.99 -4.04 1.24
N VAL A 52 1.93 -3.84 2.14
CA VAL A 52 2.13 -2.60 2.88
C VAL A 52 3.48 -2.02 2.47
N LEU A 53 3.45 -0.85 1.86
CA LEU A 53 4.64 -0.10 1.46
C LEU A 53 4.80 1.13 2.34
N GLN A 54 5.98 1.35 2.86
CA GLN A 54 6.38 2.60 3.49
C GLN A 54 7.60 3.18 2.79
N GLY A 55 7.50 4.45 2.40
CA GLY A 55 8.60 5.20 1.82
C GLY A 55 9.38 5.92 2.91
N ASP A 56 10.64 5.55 3.10
CA ASP A 56 11.52 6.18 4.08
C ASP A 56 12.55 7.08 3.38
N LYS A 57 12.61 8.35 3.80
CA LYS A 57 13.60 9.31 3.31
C LYS A 57 14.97 8.99 3.90
N ILE A 58 16.00 9.15 3.06
CA ILE A 58 17.39 9.06 3.50
C ILE A 58 17.97 10.47 3.43
N HIS A 59 18.23 11.05 4.60
CA HIS A 59 18.96 12.31 4.76
C HIS A 59 18.31 13.54 4.07
N ALA A 60 17.03 13.80 4.28
CA ALA A 60 16.41 15.03 3.82
C ALA A 60 15.40 15.58 4.82
N ASP A 61 15.59 16.81 5.25
CA ASP A 61 14.56 17.60 5.91
C ASP A 61 13.75 18.31 4.82
N LEU A 62 12.53 17.86 4.60
CA LEU A 62 11.62 18.38 3.59
C LEU A 62 10.48 19.15 4.25
N GLY A 63 10.06 20.25 3.67
CA GLY A 63 8.83 20.92 4.01
C GLY A 63 7.60 20.11 3.54
N GLU A 64 6.43 20.45 4.05
CA GLU A 64 5.17 19.74 3.75
C GLU A 64 4.87 19.68 2.23
N GLY A 65 5.11 20.78 1.50
CA GLY A 65 4.92 20.82 0.05
C GLY A 65 5.84 19.88 -0.70
N GLU A 66 7.09 19.80 -0.27
CA GLU A 66 8.11 18.92 -0.84
C GLU A 66 7.81 17.44 -0.53
N GLU A 67 7.35 17.13 0.68
CA GLU A 67 6.90 15.78 1.03
C GLU A 67 5.70 15.34 0.19
N ASN A 68 4.75 16.23 -0.06
CA ASN A 68 3.61 15.95 -0.91
C ASN A 68 4.02 15.66 -2.37
N MET A 69 4.99 16.39 -2.91
CA MET A 69 5.56 16.12 -4.24
C MET A 69 6.22 14.73 -4.30
N LEU A 70 6.98 14.39 -3.26
CA LEU A 70 7.64 13.08 -3.15
C LEU A 70 6.61 11.93 -3.06
N LEU A 71 5.58 12.08 -2.22
CA LEU A 71 4.52 11.08 -2.05
C LEU A 71 3.69 10.90 -3.32
N LYS A 72 3.37 11.98 -4.01
CA LYS A 72 2.69 11.93 -5.30
C LYS A 72 3.49 11.13 -6.33
N LYS A 73 4.80 11.34 -6.37
CA LYS A 73 5.68 10.62 -7.28
C LYS A 73 5.82 9.15 -6.90
N LEU A 74 5.98 8.85 -5.61
CA LEU A 74 6.00 7.49 -5.10
C LEU A 74 4.72 6.72 -5.47
N ALA A 75 3.55 7.31 -5.26
CA ALA A 75 2.28 6.71 -5.64
C ALA A 75 2.17 6.46 -7.16
N SER A 76 2.72 7.36 -7.98
CA SER A 76 2.77 7.19 -9.43
C SER A 76 3.64 5.98 -9.82
N LEU A 77 4.83 5.85 -9.24
CA LEU A 77 5.72 4.70 -9.48
C LEU A 77 5.06 3.38 -9.09
N VAL A 78 4.39 3.34 -7.94
CA VAL A 78 3.65 2.15 -7.49
C VAL A 78 2.55 1.79 -8.50
N ARG A 79 1.80 2.78 -8.96
CA ARG A 79 0.71 2.58 -9.93
C ARG A 79 1.20 2.02 -11.27
N GLU A 80 2.39 2.38 -11.71
CA GLU A 80 3.01 1.85 -12.92
C GLU A 80 3.39 0.36 -12.81
N GLU A 81 3.62 -0.12 -11.58
CA GLU A 81 4.08 -1.48 -11.30
C GLU A 81 2.96 -2.47 -10.93
N VAL A 82 1.76 -1.98 -10.67
CA VAL A 82 0.59 -2.82 -10.33
C VAL A 82 -0.42 -2.85 -11.49
N ARG A 83 -1.33 -3.81 -11.45
CA ARG A 83 -2.35 -3.97 -12.49
C ARG A 83 -3.52 -3.01 -12.28
N GLY A 84 -4.33 -2.80 -13.31
CA GLY A 84 -5.55 -1.99 -13.21
C GLY A 84 -6.63 -2.56 -12.29
N THR A 85 -6.55 -3.86 -11.97
CA THR A 85 -7.43 -4.54 -10.99
C THR A 85 -6.93 -4.40 -9.56
N ASP A 86 -5.66 -4.04 -9.37
CA ASP A 86 -5.09 -3.84 -8.05
C ASP A 86 -5.53 -2.51 -7.46
N THR A 87 -5.68 -2.46 -6.15
CA THR A 87 -6.22 -1.29 -5.45
C THR A 87 -5.17 -0.69 -4.52
N ILE A 88 -4.92 0.61 -4.63
CA ILE A 88 -3.94 1.34 -3.82
C ILE A 88 -4.67 2.34 -2.93
N GLY A 89 -4.35 2.34 -1.63
CA GLY A 89 -4.82 3.31 -0.66
C GLY A 89 -3.68 3.92 0.16
N ARG A 90 -3.79 5.20 0.47
CA ARG A 90 -2.90 5.89 1.41
C ARG A 90 -3.49 5.76 2.80
N ILE A 91 -2.78 5.07 3.70
CA ILE A 91 -3.29 4.74 5.04
C ILE A 91 -2.76 5.69 6.09
N ASP A 92 -1.53 6.17 5.89
CA ASP A 92 -0.86 7.12 6.77
C ASP A 92 0.08 8.00 5.94
N ASN A 93 0.81 8.92 6.56
CA ASN A 93 1.62 9.95 5.93
C ASN A 93 2.45 9.43 4.74
N ASN A 94 3.25 8.39 4.93
CA ASN A 94 4.11 7.79 3.92
C ASN A 94 3.88 6.28 3.74
N LYS A 95 2.69 5.80 4.17
CA LYS A 95 2.33 4.39 4.14
C LYS A 95 1.18 4.14 3.18
N PHE A 96 1.36 3.17 2.29
CA PHE A 96 0.37 2.72 1.32
C PHE A 96 0.02 1.26 1.55
N PHE A 97 -1.27 0.95 1.46
CA PHE A 97 -1.77 -0.42 1.38
C PHE A 97 -2.15 -0.70 -0.07
N ILE A 98 -1.86 -1.92 -0.53
CA ILE A 98 -2.14 -2.34 -1.89
C ILE A 98 -2.78 -3.72 -1.84
N ILE A 99 -3.99 -3.85 -2.38
CA ILE A 99 -4.63 -5.14 -2.63
C ILE A 99 -4.14 -5.62 -3.99
N LEU A 100 -3.44 -6.75 -4.01
CA LEU A 100 -3.01 -7.42 -5.23
C LEU A 100 -4.00 -8.55 -5.53
N ASP A 101 -4.85 -8.31 -6.53
CA ASP A 101 -5.92 -9.22 -6.92
C ASP A 101 -5.35 -10.52 -7.50
N GLN A 102 -5.87 -11.66 -7.02
CA GLN A 102 -5.46 -13.00 -7.45
C GLN A 102 -3.93 -13.21 -7.50
N ALA A 103 -3.21 -12.60 -6.56
CA ALA A 103 -1.79 -12.74 -6.40
C ALA A 103 -1.46 -13.55 -5.15
N ASP A 104 -0.78 -14.67 -5.33
CA ASP A 104 -0.22 -15.45 -4.23
C ASP A 104 1.04 -14.77 -3.64
N PHE A 105 1.62 -15.38 -2.63
CA PHE A 105 2.79 -14.80 -1.96
C PHE A 105 4.03 -14.71 -2.87
N HIS A 106 4.21 -15.65 -3.83
CA HIS A 106 5.31 -15.58 -4.79
C HIS A 106 5.14 -14.45 -5.79
N ALA A 107 3.94 -14.33 -6.38
CA ALA A 107 3.63 -13.25 -7.31
C ALA A 107 3.73 -11.88 -6.62
N SER A 108 3.21 -11.78 -5.41
CA SER A 108 3.22 -10.54 -4.63
C SER A 108 4.62 -10.13 -4.19
N TYR A 109 5.46 -11.09 -3.81
CA TYR A 109 6.87 -10.83 -3.51
C TYR A 109 7.60 -10.24 -4.73
N LYS A 110 7.40 -10.81 -5.92
CA LYS A 110 8.00 -10.29 -7.17
C LYS A 110 7.50 -8.88 -7.52
N VAL A 111 6.22 -8.58 -7.28
CA VAL A 111 5.68 -7.22 -7.45
C VAL A 111 6.37 -6.26 -6.47
N GLY A 112 6.53 -6.66 -5.22
CA GLY A 112 7.22 -5.87 -4.21
C GLY A 112 8.69 -5.60 -4.56
N GLU A 113 9.41 -6.60 -5.03
CA GLU A 113 10.80 -6.44 -5.48
C GLU A 113 10.89 -5.47 -6.67
N ARG A 114 9.98 -5.57 -7.63
CA ARG A 114 9.94 -4.68 -8.78
C ARG A 114 9.64 -3.23 -8.39
N ILE A 115 8.71 -3.02 -7.45
CA ILE A 115 8.44 -1.70 -6.87
C ILE A 115 9.69 -1.15 -6.16
N ASN A 116 10.36 -1.96 -5.35
CA ASN A 116 11.57 -1.55 -4.66
C ASN A 116 12.72 -1.17 -5.61
N GLU A 117 12.96 -1.99 -6.63
CA GLU A 117 13.97 -1.68 -7.64
C GLU A 117 13.62 -0.38 -8.39
N ARG A 118 12.34 -0.16 -8.68
CA ARG A 118 11.88 1.08 -9.30
C ARG A 118 12.13 2.30 -8.42
N ILE A 119 11.81 2.22 -7.12
CA ILE A 119 12.07 3.29 -6.15
C ILE A 119 13.57 3.57 -6.04
N LYS A 120 14.38 2.54 -5.89
CA LYS A 120 15.83 2.63 -5.70
C LYS A 120 16.55 3.32 -6.87
N HIS A 121 16.12 3.04 -8.09
CA HIS A 121 16.73 3.60 -9.30
C HIS A 121 16.07 4.89 -9.80
N TYR A 122 15.05 5.38 -9.10
CA TYR A 122 14.39 6.62 -9.49
C TYR A 122 15.07 7.83 -8.83
N ALA A 123 15.47 8.79 -9.65
CA ALA A 123 16.00 10.07 -9.17
C ALA A 123 14.84 10.98 -8.74
N PHE A 124 14.45 10.90 -7.47
CA PHE A 124 13.47 11.83 -6.91
C PHE A 124 14.07 13.22 -6.83
N ARG A 125 13.44 14.20 -7.47
CA ARG A 125 13.84 15.60 -7.41
C ARG A 125 12.72 16.45 -6.86
N VAL A 126 13.06 17.22 -5.84
CA VAL A 126 12.17 18.15 -5.16
C VAL A 126 12.87 19.49 -5.06
N ASP A 127 12.27 20.54 -5.63
CA ASP A 127 12.83 21.89 -5.68
C ASP A 127 14.30 21.96 -6.14
N GLY A 128 14.67 21.13 -7.13
CA GLY A 128 16.01 21.07 -7.72
C GLY A 128 17.01 20.20 -6.94
N HIS A 129 16.65 19.69 -5.77
CA HIS A 129 17.48 18.79 -4.97
C HIS A 129 17.10 17.32 -5.20
N GLU A 130 18.09 16.46 -5.29
CA GLU A 130 17.89 15.03 -5.37
C GLU A 130 17.62 14.45 -3.96
N VAL A 131 16.54 13.68 -3.83
CA VAL A 131 16.13 13.04 -2.58
C VAL A 131 16.23 11.53 -2.75
N MET A 132 16.95 10.87 -1.86
CA MET A 132 17.00 9.42 -1.83
C MET A 132 15.84 8.84 -1.02
N LEU A 133 15.08 7.94 -1.63
CA LEU A 133 13.98 7.25 -1.01
C LEU A 133 14.27 5.74 -0.97
N ARG A 134 13.88 5.08 0.12
CA ARG A 134 13.83 3.62 0.24
C ARG A 134 12.38 3.17 0.40
N GLY A 135 12.01 2.10 -0.26
CA GLY A 135 10.73 1.43 -0.05
C GLY A 135 10.90 0.20 0.81
N SER A 136 10.32 0.19 2.01
CA SER A 136 10.20 -1.04 2.80
C SER A 136 8.82 -1.63 2.57
N ILE A 137 8.74 -2.94 2.33
CA ILE A 137 7.51 -3.60 1.91
C ILE A 137 7.28 -4.86 2.75
N GLY A 138 6.10 -4.96 3.35
CA GLY A 138 5.58 -6.18 3.94
C GLY A 138 4.42 -6.72 3.10
N VAL A 139 4.34 -8.03 2.94
CA VAL A 139 3.26 -8.68 2.17
C VAL A 139 2.67 -9.82 2.97
N ALA A 140 1.35 -9.92 3.04
CA ALA A 140 0.65 -11.09 3.57
C ALA A 140 -0.43 -11.55 2.58
N CYS A 141 -0.57 -12.86 2.41
CA CYS A 141 -1.52 -13.47 1.48
C CYS A 141 -2.70 -14.10 2.23
N PHE A 142 -3.90 -13.83 1.75
CA PHE A 142 -5.11 -14.50 2.19
C PHE A 142 -5.44 -15.65 1.21
N PRO A 143 -5.79 -16.86 1.68
CA PRO A 143 -5.89 -17.29 3.09
C PRO A 143 -4.58 -17.87 3.66
N THR A 144 -3.46 -17.86 2.92
CA THR A 144 -2.21 -18.56 3.28
C THR A 144 -1.64 -18.11 4.63
N HIS A 145 -1.60 -16.79 4.87
CA HIS A 145 -0.99 -16.22 6.09
C HIS A 145 -2.04 -15.76 7.11
N ALA A 146 -3.30 -15.65 6.72
CA ALA A 146 -4.38 -15.16 7.57
C ALA A 146 -5.74 -15.66 7.12
N SER A 147 -6.65 -15.89 8.06
CA SER A 147 -8.04 -16.33 7.81
C SER A 147 -9.08 -15.21 8.00
N ASP A 148 -8.64 -14.03 8.46
CA ASP A 148 -9.51 -12.87 8.74
C ASP A 148 -8.76 -11.57 8.45
N LEU A 149 -9.52 -10.47 8.41
CA LEU A 149 -9.02 -9.14 8.08
C LEU A 149 -7.96 -8.64 9.07
N GLU A 150 -8.21 -8.79 10.37
CA GLU A 150 -7.33 -8.27 11.41
C GLU A 150 -5.97 -8.96 11.36
N THR A 151 -5.97 -10.28 11.31
CA THR A 151 -4.76 -11.10 11.19
C THR A 151 -4.01 -10.79 9.89
N LEU A 152 -4.71 -10.57 8.77
CA LEU A 152 -4.08 -10.21 7.50
C LEU A 152 -3.30 -8.88 7.60
N ILE A 153 -3.92 -7.86 8.18
CA ILE A 153 -3.28 -6.56 8.38
C ILE A 153 -2.10 -6.69 9.34
N GLN A 154 -2.26 -7.38 10.47
CA GLN A 154 -1.20 -7.60 11.45
C GLN A 154 0.01 -8.32 10.85
N LYS A 155 -0.22 -9.34 10.04
CA LYS A 155 0.85 -10.10 9.36
C LYS A 155 1.59 -9.24 8.33
N ALA A 156 0.88 -8.46 7.51
CA ALA A 156 1.49 -7.56 6.54
C ALA A 156 2.30 -6.43 7.22
N GLU A 157 1.77 -5.84 8.29
CA GLU A 157 2.45 -4.81 9.09
C GLU A 157 3.68 -5.37 9.83
N SER A 158 3.59 -6.60 10.36
CA SER A 158 4.73 -7.27 10.99
C SER A 158 5.83 -7.54 9.97
N ALA A 159 5.49 -8.00 8.76
CA ALA A 159 6.44 -8.18 7.67
C ALA A 159 7.09 -6.85 7.25
N LEU A 160 6.33 -5.74 7.20
CA LEU A 160 6.89 -4.42 6.96
C LEU A 160 7.92 -4.04 8.04
N ARG A 161 7.60 -4.28 9.31
CA ARG A 161 8.53 -4.01 10.41
C ARG A 161 9.83 -4.81 10.24
N MET A 162 9.75 -6.09 9.92
CA MET A 162 10.92 -6.93 9.64
C MET A 162 11.75 -6.42 8.47
N ALA A 163 11.10 -5.94 7.41
CA ALA A 163 11.78 -5.30 6.28
C ALA A 163 12.58 -4.05 6.72
N LYS A 164 12.03 -3.24 7.60
CA LYS A 164 12.67 -2.03 8.15
C LYS A 164 13.82 -2.36 9.09
N GLU A 165 13.62 -3.28 10.04
CA GLU A 165 14.66 -3.75 10.98
C GLU A 165 15.85 -4.37 10.25
N GLY A 166 15.60 -5.02 9.11
CA GLY A 166 16.65 -5.54 8.23
C GLY A 166 17.42 -4.49 7.42
N GLY A 167 17.23 -3.19 7.70
CA GLY A 167 17.91 -2.09 7.02
C GLY A 167 17.09 -1.33 5.97
N GLY A 168 15.82 -1.69 5.81
CA GLY A 168 14.91 -1.08 4.82
C GLY A 168 15.23 -1.44 3.36
N GLY A 169 14.47 -0.90 2.45
CA GLY A 169 14.69 -1.10 1.01
C GLY A 169 14.52 -2.56 0.55
N ARG A 170 13.65 -3.32 1.20
CA ARG A 170 13.43 -4.75 0.91
C ARG A 170 11.97 -5.16 1.10
N VAL A 171 11.65 -6.32 0.56
CA VAL A 171 10.38 -6.99 0.75
C VAL A 171 10.51 -8.07 1.81
N HIS A 172 9.52 -8.22 2.66
CA HIS A 172 9.42 -9.29 3.64
C HIS A 172 8.04 -9.96 3.60
N LEU A 173 8.04 -11.27 3.81
CA LEU A 173 6.83 -12.08 3.98
C LEU A 173 6.68 -12.47 5.46
N PRO A 174 5.49 -12.77 5.96
CA PRO A 174 5.32 -13.34 7.30
C PRO A 174 5.98 -14.71 7.40
N GLU A 175 6.47 -15.03 8.58
CA GLU A 175 6.89 -16.38 8.96
C GLU A 175 5.67 -17.29 9.16
#